data_10c5035bf321115ea7fe6849f599ca96
#
_entry.id   10c5035bf321115ea7fe6849f599ca96
#
_cell.length_a   1.000
_cell.length_b   1.000
_cell.length_c   1.000
_cell.angle_alpha   90.00
_cell.angle_beta   90.00
_cell.angle_gamma   90.00
#
_symmetry.space_group_name_H-M   'P 1'
#
loop_
_entity.id
_entity.type
_entity.pdbx_description
1 polymer ?
#
loop_
_entity_poly.entity_id
_entity_poly.type
_entity_poly.pdbx_seq_one_letter_code
_entity_poly.pdbx_strand_id
1 'polypeptide(L)'
;MRSGASAPPHGGGGCAASFMHRLCPAVAKNALDGFPSSLDLALYNACMRYCILDSTSPLPSVEELTELYDSVGWSAYTKTPERLIPMLEGSRYLYTAREVTPQGTGRLIGLARAVGDGQSIAYIQDLLVHPHAQRQGVGSALLKRVIDDFDREDIRQRLITTDVASEHAIALYKRYGYAPVEAAGCITLACYR
;
A
#
# COMPACT_ATOMS: atom_id res chain seq x y z
N MET A 1 24.38 -34.40 -29.60
CA MET A 1 24.98 -33.05 -29.71
C MET A 1 24.11 -32.09 -28.87
N ARG A 2 24.66 -31.63 -27.79
CA ARG A 2 23.97 -30.70 -26.85
C ARG A 2 24.46 -29.31 -27.13
N SER A 3 23.56 -28.35 -27.44
CA SER A 3 23.89 -26.94 -27.46
C SER A 3 23.33 -26.31 -26.21
N GLY A 4 24.22 -25.77 -25.38
CA GLY A 4 23.88 -25.02 -24.18
C GLY A 4 23.40 -23.65 -24.53
N ALA A 5 22.33 -23.22 -23.88
CA ALA A 5 21.89 -21.84 -23.84
C ALA A 5 22.36 -21.23 -22.50
N SER A 6 23.25 -20.28 -22.58
CA SER A 6 23.70 -19.46 -21.46
C SER A 6 22.64 -18.47 -21.03
N ALA A 7 22.37 -18.39 -19.72
CA ALA A 7 21.51 -17.38 -19.12
C ALA A 7 22.16 -15.97 -19.16
N PRO A 8 21.37 -14.89 -19.34
CA PRO A 8 21.90 -13.52 -19.25
C PRO A 8 22.14 -13.08 -17.79
N PRO A 9 23.05 -12.14 -17.56
CA PRO A 9 23.40 -11.69 -16.22
C PRO A 9 22.30 -10.82 -15.59
N HIS A 10 22.04 -11.03 -14.32
CA HIS A 10 21.18 -10.19 -13.49
C HIS A 10 21.77 -8.78 -13.34
N GLY A 11 21.23 -7.81 -14.04
CA GLY A 11 21.46 -6.39 -13.84
C GLY A 11 20.46 -5.84 -12.83
N GLY A 12 20.82 -5.72 -11.57
CA GLY A 12 20.08 -4.94 -10.59
C GLY A 12 20.18 -3.46 -10.91
N GLY A 13 19.05 -2.77 -11.08
CA GLY A 13 19.02 -1.31 -11.28
C GLY A 13 17.73 -0.73 -11.87
N GLY A 14 16.76 -1.57 -12.27
CA GLY A 14 15.63 -1.10 -13.09
C GLY A 14 14.37 -0.63 -12.37
N CYS A 15 14.21 -0.83 -11.07
CA CYS A 15 12.92 -0.65 -10.41
C CYS A 15 12.58 0.80 -10.04
N ALA A 16 13.56 1.62 -9.65
CA ALA A 16 13.34 3.00 -9.23
C ALA A 16 13.02 3.94 -10.42
N ALA A 17 13.71 3.77 -11.55
CA ALA A 17 13.54 4.62 -12.73
C ALA A 17 12.19 4.38 -13.43
N SER A 18 11.69 3.15 -13.49
CA SER A 18 10.40 2.82 -14.12
C SER A 18 9.20 3.36 -13.32
N PHE A 19 9.36 3.52 -12.01
CA PHE A 19 8.34 4.09 -11.13
C PHE A 19 8.22 5.62 -11.28
N MET A 20 9.35 6.32 -11.46
CA MET A 20 9.39 7.77 -11.65
C MET A 20 8.67 8.21 -12.94
N HIS A 21 8.71 7.42 -14.01
CA HIS A 21 8.13 7.79 -15.31
C HIS A 21 6.60 7.91 -15.32
N ARG A 22 5.91 7.32 -14.36
CA ARG A 22 4.43 7.30 -14.34
C ARG A 22 3.78 8.41 -13.50
N LEU A 23 4.53 9.11 -12.65
CA LEU A 23 3.95 10.00 -11.64
C LEU A 23 4.21 11.49 -11.86
N CYS A 24 5.25 11.88 -12.60
CA CYS A 24 5.47 13.28 -12.96
C CYS A 24 6.38 13.39 -14.22
N PRO A 25 5.86 13.80 -15.39
CA PRO A 25 6.63 13.89 -16.63
C PRO A 25 7.81 14.88 -16.57
N ALA A 26 7.74 15.87 -15.67
CA ALA A 26 8.81 16.87 -15.50
C ALA A 26 10.05 16.30 -14.77
N VAL A 27 9.87 15.26 -13.94
CA VAL A 27 10.96 14.62 -13.17
C VAL A 27 11.66 13.53 -14.00
N ALA A 28 10.93 12.88 -14.91
CA ALA A 28 11.46 11.81 -15.74
C ALA A 28 12.57 12.25 -16.70
N LYS A 29 12.58 13.50 -17.11
CA LYS A 29 13.54 14.01 -18.11
C LYS A 29 14.94 14.21 -17.55
N ASN A 30 15.08 14.48 -16.26
CA ASN A 30 16.36 14.79 -15.61
C ASN A 30 16.98 13.61 -14.85
N ALA A 31 16.24 12.52 -14.64
CA ALA A 31 16.74 11.34 -13.92
C ALA A 31 17.77 10.52 -14.73
N LEU A 32 17.91 10.79 -16.04
CA LEU A 32 18.87 10.11 -16.92
C LEU A 32 20.27 10.76 -16.95
N ASP A 33 20.43 11.99 -16.42
CA ASP A 33 21.64 12.79 -16.53
C ASP A 33 22.38 13.07 -15.20
N GLY A 34 22.14 12.26 -14.16
CA GLY A 34 22.78 12.46 -12.87
C GLY A 34 21.90 13.21 -11.86
N PHE A 35 22.24 13.15 -10.58
CA PHE A 35 21.46 13.65 -9.44
C PHE A 35 20.80 15.03 -9.71
N PRO A 36 19.51 15.19 -9.33
CA PRO A 36 18.78 16.43 -9.54
C PRO A 36 19.46 17.60 -8.82
N SER A 37 19.42 18.77 -9.44
CA SER A 37 19.88 20.02 -8.84
C SER A 37 19.08 20.32 -7.56
N SER A 38 19.59 21.17 -6.68
CA SER A 38 18.90 21.54 -5.43
C SER A 38 17.50 22.12 -5.66
N LEU A 39 17.25 22.74 -6.84
CA LEU A 39 15.93 23.24 -7.25
C LEU A 39 14.98 22.10 -7.63
N ASP A 40 15.48 21.07 -8.34
CA ASP A 40 14.70 19.90 -8.73
C ASP A 40 14.33 19.04 -7.53
N LEU A 41 15.21 18.94 -6.53
CA LEU A 41 14.95 18.27 -5.27
C LEU A 41 13.88 19.02 -4.43
N ALA A 42 13.90 20.35 -4.45
CA ALA A 42 12.90 21.17 -3.77
C ALA A 42 11.51 21.04 -4.43
N LEU A 43 11.45 21.01 -5.77
CA LEU A 43 10.22 20.78 -6.54
C LEU A 43 9.72 19.33 -6.38
N TYR A 44 10.62 18.36 -6.35
CA TYR A 44 10.30 16.95 -6.06
C TYR A 44 9.71 16.80 -4.65
N ASN A 45 10.34 17.38 -3.65
CA ASN A 45 9.87 17.36 -2.26
C ASN A 45 8.56 18.16 -2.07
N ALA A 46 8.31 19.19 -2.87
CA ALA A 46 7.03 19.91 -2.87
C ALA A 46 5.89 19.14 -3.54
N CYS A 47 6.20 18.20 -4.45
CA CYS A 47 5.21 17.42 -5.20
C CYS A 47 4.88 16.07 -4.55
N MET A 48 5.84 15.44 -3.89
CA MET A 48 5.68 14.10 -3.28
C MET A 48 5.75 14.21 -1.75
N ARG A 49 4.56 14.32 -1.13
CA ARG A 49 4.46 14.40 0.34
C ARG A 49 4.61 13.04 1.03
N TYR A 50 4.52 11.94 0.29
CA TYR A 50 4.61 10.57 0.82
C TYR A 50 5.15 9.61 -0.24
N CYS A 51 5.67 8.48 0.23
CA CYS A 51 6.01 7.31 -0.59
C CYS A 51 5.25 6.08 -0.12
N ILE A 52 5.02 5.15 -1.06
CA ILE A 52 4.45 3.84 -0.75
C ILE A 52 5.56 2.80 -0.83
N LEU A 53 5.70 2.01 0.24
CA LEU A 53 6.64 0.91 0.37
C LEU A 53 5.87 -0.41 0.41
N ASP A 54 6.45 -1.44 -0.16
CA ASP A 54 5.89 -2.80 -0.19
C ASP A 54 6.53 -3.70 0.88
N SER A 55 6.14 -4.97 0.90
CA SER A 55 6.61 -5.98 1.84
C SER A 55 8.11 -6.33 1.74
N THR A 56 8.82 -5.85 0.70
CA THR A 56 10.28 -6.03 0.57
C THR A 56 11.05 -4.99 1.38
N SER A 57 10.37 -3.94 1.81
CA SER A 57 10.90 -2.89 2.68
C SER A 57 10.86 -3.33 4.14
N PRO A 58 11.72 -2.78 5.02
CA PRO A 58 11.65 -3.06 6.44
C PRO A 58 10.26 -2.78 7.02
N LEU A 59 9.75 -3.69 7.86
CA LEU A 59 8.48 -3.49 8.54
C LEU A 59 8.57 -2.28 9.48
N PRO A 60 7.46 -1.56 9.69
CA PRO A 60 7.36 -0.55 10.73
C PRO A 60 7.62 -1.16 12.13
N SER A 61 8.09 -0.34 13.07
CA SER A 61 8.22 -0.77 14.45
C SER A 61 6.84 -0.96 15.12
N VAL A 62 6.83 -1.69 16.26
CA VAL A 62 5.61 -1.88 17.05
C VAL A 62 5.03 -0.53 17.50
N GLU A 63 5.90 0.41 17.85
CA GLU A 63 5.53 1.75 18.31
C GLU A 63 4.87 2.56 17.18
N GLU A 64 5.47 2.54 15.98
CA GLU A 64 4.89 3.20 14.80
C GLU A 64 3.52 2.63 14.43
N LEU A 65 3.38 1.30 14.50
CA LEU A 65 2.11 0.63 14.23
C LEU A 65 1.07 0.98 15.30
N THR A 66 1.44 0.91 16.58
CA THR A 66 0.56 1.26 17.69
C THR A 66 0.05 2.69 17.53
N GLU A 67 0.94 3.64 17.25
CA GLU A 67 0.56 5.03 17.01
C GLU A 67 -0.40 5.17 15.83
N LEU A 68 -0.12 4.49 14.70
CA LEU A 68 -0.97 4.57 13.52
C LEU A 68 -2.36 3.99 13.77
N TYR A 69 -2.46 2.80 14.38
CA TYR A 69 -3.76 2.17 14.68
C TYR A 69 -4.56 2.95 15.70
N ASP A 70 -3.92 3.47 16.77
CA ASP A 70 -4.58 4.32 17.77
C ASP A 70 -5.07 5.64 17.17
N SER A 71 -4.32 6.22 16.22
CA SER A 71 -4.69 7.48 15.58
C SER A 71 -6.03 7.43 14.85
N VAL A 72 -6.47 6.23 14.45
CA VAL A 72 -7.77 5.99 13.78
C VAL A 72 -8.80 5.33 14.71
N GLY A 73 -8.48 5.20 16.00
CA GLY A 73 -9.38 4.64 17.01
C GLY A 73 -9.49 3.11 17.01
N TRP A 74 -8.57 2.40 16.36
CA TRP A 74 -8.60 0.93 16.26
C TRP A 74 -7.88 0.26 17.43
N SER A 75 -8.27 0.64 18.65
CA SER A 75 -7.66 0.19 19.91
C SER A 75 -7.76 -1.33 20.16
N ALA A 76 -8.61 -2.05 19.43
CA ALA A 76 -8.65 -3.51 19.52
C ALA A 76 -7.32 -4.16 19.09
N TYR A 77 -6.59 -3.52 18.16
CA TYR A 77 -5.27 -3.98 17.72
C TYR A 77 -4.17 -3.63 18.73
N THR A 78 -4.23 -2.45 19.33
CA THR A 78 -3.17 -1.91 20.18
C THR A 78 -3.22 -2.43 21.62
N LYS A 79 -4.30 -3.11 22.03
CA LYS A 79 -4.38 -3.84 23.32
C LYS A 79 -3.41 -5.04 23.39
N THR A 80 -2.98 -5.57 22.26
CA THR A 80 -2.04 -6.70 22.16
C THR A 80 -0.95 -6.36 21.14
N PRO A 81 -0.08 -5.37 21.43
CA PRO A 81 0.87 -4.83 20.46
C PRO A 81 1.88 -5.87 19.96
N GLU A 82 2.13 -6.91 20.75
CA GLU A 82 3.00 -8.04 20.37
C GLU A 82 2.45 -8.84 19.16
N ARG A 83 1.18 -8.66 18.80
CA ARG A 83 0.56 -9.29 17.62
C ARG A 83 0.72 -8.49 16.34
N LEU A 84 1.09 -7.21 16.41
CA LEU A 84 1.12 -6.33 15.24
C LEU A 84 2.13 -6.80 14.18
N ILE A 85 3.35 -7.13 14.57
CA ILE A 85 4.37 -7.62 13.63
C ILE A 85 3.98 -8.98 13.04
N PRO A 86 3.64 -10.02 13.83
CA PRO A 86 3.17 -11.30 13.27
C PRO A 86 1.96 -11.15 12.33
N MET A 87 1.09 -10.21 12.60
CA MET A 87 -0.08 -9.92 11.76
C MET A 87 0.34 -9.34 10.39
N LEU A 88 1.34 -8.48 10.35
CA LEU A 88 1.90 -7.95 9.11
C LEU A 88 2.65 -9.05 8.33
N GLU A 89 3.47 -9.83 9.01
CA GLU A 89 4.22 -10.95 8.42
C GLU A 89 3.30 -12.02 7.81
N GLY A 90 2.14 -12.26 8.44
CA GLY A 90 1.11 -13.18 7.94
C GLY A 90 0.26 -12.60 6.80
N SER A 91 0.47 -11.35 6.40
CA SER A 91 -0.29 -10.73 5.32
C SER A 91 0.38 -11.00 3.97
N ARG A 92 -0.39 -11.48 2.99
CA ARG A 92 0.14 -11.71 1.64
C ARG A 92 0.43 -10.41 0.90
N TYR A 93 -0.39 -9.41 1.12
CA TYR A 93 -0.26 -8.09 0.48
C TYR A 93 -0.11 -7.06 1.59
N LEU A 94 0.99 -6.32 1.56
CA LEU A 94 1.31 -5.32 2.56
C LEU A 94 1.94 -4.10 1.90
N TYR A 95 1.34 -2.95 2.15
CA TYR A 95 1.84 -1.65 1.73
C TYR A 95 1.80 -0.67 2.87
N THR A 96 2.85 0.10 3.03
CA THR A 96 2.94 1.19 3.99
C THR A 96 3.14 2.51 3.27
N ALA A 97 2.60 3.58 3.83
CA ALA A 97 2.83 4.94 3.39
C ALA A 97 3.65 5.69 4.43
N ARG A 98 4.73 6.33 4.00
CA ARG A 98 5.58 7.16 4.85
C ARG A 98 5.70 8.58 4.30
N GLU A 99 5.84 9.54 5.16
CA GLU A 99 6.19 10.90 4.76
C GLU A 99 7.54 10.92 4.05
N VAL A 100 7.67 11.80 3.08
CA VAL A 100 8.96 12.09 2.45
C VAL A 100 9.55 13.33 3.11
N THR A 101 10.77 13.22 3.61
CA THR A 101 11.51 14.31 4.23
C THR A 101 12.84 14.53 3.52
N PRO A 102 13.50 15.68 3.68
CA PRO A 102 14.84 15.90 3.10
C PRO A 102 15.89 14.89 3.58
N GLN A 103 15.65 14.23 4.73
CA GLN A 103 16.54 13.21 5.31
C GLN A 103 16.17 11.79 4.87
N GLY A 104 15.10 11.60 4.08
CA GLY A 104 14.61 10.30 3.62
C GLY A 104 13.16 10.03 4.00
N THR A 105 12.82 8.78 4.29
CA THR A 105 11.49 8.40 4.73
C THR A 105 11.27 8.78 6.19
N GLY A 106 10.16 9.48 6.45
CA GLY A 106 9.75 9.93 7.77
C GLY A 106 8.72 9.01 8.42
N ARG A 107 7.78 9.64 9.11
CA ARG A 107 6.71 9.00 9.90
C ARG A 107 5.87 8.04 9.05
N LEU A 108 5.44 6.94 9.65
CA LEU A 108 4.40 6.06 9.10
C LEU A 108 3.05 6.79 9.13
N ILE A 109 2.42 6.98 7.97
CA ILE A 109 1.16 7.73 7.84
C ILE A 109 0.03 6.91 7.24
N GLY A 110 0.27 5.69 6.85
CA GLY A 110 -0.77 4.80 6.36
C GLY A 110 -0.29 3.39 6.14
N LEU A 111 -1.25 2.47 6.08
CA LEU A 111 -1.02 1.06 5.86
C LEU A 111 -2.21 0.47 5.13
N ALA A 112 -1.93 -0.45 4.21
CA ALA A 112 -2.90 -1.37 3.63
C ALA A 112 -2.36 -2.79 3.73
N ARG A 113 -3.18 -3.72 4.23
CA ARG A 113 -2.84 -5.14 4.21
C ARG A 113 -4.03 -5.98 3.79
N ALA A 114 -3.74 -7.04 3.08
CA ALA A 114 -4.72 -8.04 2.71
C ALA A 114 -4.18 -9.46 2.92
N VAL A 115 -5.08 -10.37 3.22
CA VAL A 115 -4.83 -11.81 3.32
C VAL A 115 -5.49 -12.51 2.15
N GLY A 116 -5.01 -13.69 1.78
CA GLY A 116 -5.55 -14.43 0.65
C GLY A 116 -4.68 -15.62 0.28
N ASP A 117 -5.17 -16.45 -0.64
CA ASP A 117 -4.47 -17.64 -1.12
C ASP A 117 -3.53 -17.34 -2.31
N GLY A 118 -3.63 -16.13 -2.87
CA GLY A 118 -2.88 -15.70 -4.05
C GLY A 118 -3.31 -16.38 -5.35
N GLN A 119 -4.50 -16.99 -5.38
CA GLN A 119 -5.03 -17.72 -6.52
C GLN A 119 -6.48 -17.34 -6.82
N SER A 120 -7.32 -17.26 -5.81
CA SER A 120 -8.77 -17.16 -6.01
C SER A 120 -9.44 -16.08 -5.19
N ILE A 121 -8.98 -15.85 -3.96
CA ILE A 121 -9.61 -14.95 -2.99
C ILE A 121 -8.59 -14.07 -2.28
N ALA A 122 -8.96 -12.82 -2.05
CA ALA A 122 -8.26 -11.91 -1.15
C ALA A 122 -9.25 -11.08 -0.34
N TYR A 123 -8.88 -10.79 0.89
CA TYR A 123 -9.62 -9.95 1.81
C TYR A 123 -8.74 -8.80 2.29
N ILE A 124 -9.12 -7.57 1.94
CA ILE A 124 -8.48 -6.37 2.47
C ILE A 124 -8.94 -6.21 3.92
N GLN A 125 -8.04 -6.51 4.83
CA GLN A 125 -8.33 -6.49 6.26
C GLN A 125 -8.20 -5.10 6.85
N ASP A 126 -7.12 -4.40 6.49
CA ASP A 126 -6.85 -3.05 6.99
C ASP A 126 -6.52 -2.11 5.84
N LEU A 127 -7.14 -0.94 5.86
CA LEU A 127 -6.76 0.23 5.08
C LEU A 127 -6.95 1.45 5.98
N LEU A 128 -5.85 1.98 6.48
CA LEU A 128 -5.89 3.09 7.42
C LEU A 128 -4.88 4.17 7.03
N VAL A 129 -5.25 5.41 7.31
CA VAL A 129 -4.42 6.60 7.05
C VAL A 129 -4.52 7.52 8.26
N HIS A 130 -3.37 7.89 8.79
CA HIS A 130 -3.27 8.82 9.91
C HIS A 130 -4.09 10.10 9.63
N PRO A 131 -4.87 10.64 10.58
CA PRO A 131 -5.79 11.75 10.36
C PRO A 131 -5.15 12.97 9.66
N HIS A 132 -3.92 13.35 10.02
CA HIS A 132 -3.25 14.49 9.39
C HIS A 132 -2.88 14.26 7.91
N ALA A 133 -2.80 13.00 7.46
CA ALA A 133 -2.46 12.63 6.08
C ALA A 133 -3.69 12.23 5.23
N GLN A 134 -4.88 12.24 5.84
CA GLN A 134 -6.13 11.97 5.12
C GLN A 134 -6.43 13.07 4.11
N ARG A 135 -7.26 12.73 3.11
CA ARG A 135 -7.68 13.63 2.00
C ARG A 135 -6.55 14.11 1.10
N GLN A 136 -5.35 13.53 1.24
CA GLN A 136 -4.16 13.83 0.43
C GLN A 136 -3.86 12.72 -0.61
N GLY A 137 -4.81 11.79 -0.83
CA GLY A 137 -4.66 10.71 -1.80
C GLY A 137 -3.96 9.45 -1.28
N VAL A 138 -3.43 9.45 -0.04
CA VAL A 138 -2.68 8.33 0.55
C VAL A 138 -3.49 7.03 0.53
N GLY A 139 -4.75 7.05 1.02
CA GLY A 139 -5.60 5.87 1.04
C GLY A 139 -5.92 5.32 -0.36
N SER A 140 -6.13 6.21 -1.34
CA SER A 140 -6.34 5.81 -2.74
C SER A 140 -5.08 5.16 -3.34
N ALA A 141 -3.90 5.70 -3.02
CA ALA A 141 -2.63 5.17 -3.50
C ALA A 141 -2.33 3.79 -2.89
N LEU A 142 -2.57 3.61 -1.59
CA LEU A 142 -2.43 2.32 -0.90
C LEU A 142 -3.39 1.27 -1.48
N LEU A 143 -4.68 1.61 -1.59
CA LEU A 143 -5.69 0.70 -2.14
C LEU A 143 -5.36 0.31 -3.57
N LYS A 144 -4.91 1.27 -4.39
CA LYS A 144 -4.51 1.00 -5.77
C LYS A 144 -3.39 -0.04 -5.84
N ARG A 145 -2.38 0.01 -4.96
CA ARG A 145 -1.29 -0.98 -4.93
C ARG A 145 -1.81 -2.38 -4.66
N VAL A 146 -2.70 -2.52 -3.67
CA VAL A 146 -3.31 -3.81 -3.35
C VAL A 146 -4.13 -4.34 -4.53
N ILE A 147 -4.90 -3.48 -5.20
CA ILE A 147 -5.72 -3.87 -6.36
C ILE A 147 -4.86 -4.22 -7.57
N ASP A 148 -3.77 -3.50 -7.82
CA ASP A 148 -2.82 -3.80 -8.90
C ASP A 148 -2.21 -5.21 -8.70
N ASP A 149 -1.96 -5.63 -7.45
CA ASP A 149 -1.53 -7.00 -7.14
C ASP A 149 -2.64 -8.03 -7.42
N PHE A 150 -3.87 -7.74 -7.00
CA PHE A 150 -5.00 -8.61 -7.26
C PHE A 150 -5.25 -8.79 -8.76
N ASP A 151 -5.09 -7.73 -9.55
CA ASP A 151 -5.22 -7.78 -11.01
C ASP A 151 -4.10 -8.59 -11.64
N ARG A 152 -2.86 -8.43 -11.16
CA ARG A 152 -1.70 -9.18 -11.64
C ARG A 152 -1.80 -10.68 -11.35
N GLU A 153 -2.39 -11.05 -10.20
CA GLU A 153 -2.56 -12.43 -9.76
C GLU A 153 -3.91 -13.03 -10.17
N ASP A 154 -4.73 -12.29 -10.94
CA ASP A 154 -6.08 -12.70 -11.39
C ASP A 154 -7.00 -13.14 -10.23
N ILE A 155 -6.92 -12.43 -9.09
CA ILE A 155 -7.77 -12.71 -7.93
C ILE A 155 -9.20 -12.33 -8.25
N ARG A 156 -10.09 -13.31 -8.31
CA ARG A 156 -11.49 -13.11 -8.71
C ARG A 156 -12.38 -12.63 -7.58
N GLN A 157 -12.23 -13.20 -6.37
CA GLN A 157 -13.05 -12.83 -5.22
C GLN A 157 -12.27 -11.87 -4.32
N ARG A 158 -12.69 -10.62 -4.30
CA ARG A 158 -12.05 -9.52 -3.54
C ARG A 158 -13.02 -8.96 -2.54
N LEU A 159 -12.71 -9.08 -1.28
CA LEU A 159 -13.58 -8.66 -0.18
C LEU A 159 -12.94 -7.55 0.63
N ILE A 160 -13.78 -6.73 1.24
CA ILE A 160 -13.41 -5.72 2.23
C ILE A 160 -14.58 -5.50 3.17
N THR A 161 -14.29 -5.27 4.44
CA THR A 161 -15.28 -4.82 5.42
C THR A 161 -14.96 -3.40 5.84
N THR A 162 -15.99 -2.59 5.99
CA THR A 162 -15.88 -1.21 6.48
C THR A 162 -17.08 -0.87 7.32
N ASP A 163 -16.93 0.14 8.18
CA ASP A 163 -18.04 0.67 8.96
C ASP A 163 -19.08 1.31 8.03
N VAL A 164 -20.35 1.01 8.25
CA VAL A 164 -21.48 1.59 7.47
C VAL A 164 -21.53 3.12 7.57
N ALA A 165 -21.02 3.70 8.65
CA ALA A 165 -20.93 5.14 8.83
C ALA A 165 -19.73 5.77 8.10
N SER A 166 -18.82 4.97 7.58
CA SER A 166 -17.61 5.46 6.87
C SER A 166 -17.89 5.80 5.41
N GLU A 167 -18.74 6.80 5.16
CA GLU A 167 -19.16 7.19 3.80
C GLU A 167 -18.00 7.43 2.83
N HIS A 168 -16.90 8.04 3.31
CA HIS A 168 -15.73 8.32 2.48
C HIS A 168 -14.97 7.06 2.08
N ALA A 169 -14.86 6.08 2.99
CA ALA A 169 -14.25 4.79 2.70
C ALA A 169 -15.11 4.02 1.70
N ILE A 170 -16.43 3.98 1.92
CA ILE A 170 -17.37 3.34 1.02
C ILE A 170 -17.30 3.97 -0.38
N ALA A 171 -17.28 5.31 -0.48
CA ALA A 171 -17.14 6.00 -1.75
C ALA A 171 -15.79 5.70 -2.45
N LEU A 172 -14.70 5.53 -1.68
CA LEU A 172 -13.42 5.10 -2.20
C LEU A 172 -13.52 3.69 -2.80
N TYR A 173 -14.05 2.72 -2.06
CA TYR A 173 -14.15 1.33 -2.51
C TYR A 173 -15.04 1.18 -3.74
N LYS A 174 -16.18 1.89 -3.78
CA LYS A 174 -17.08 1.89 -4.94
C LYS A 174 -16.39 2.33 -6.23
N ARG A 175 -15.45 3.28 -6.18
CA ARG A 175 -14.65 3.70 -7.35
C ARG A 175 -13.78 2.58 -7.92
N TYR A 176 -13.45 1.57 -7.11
CA TYR A 176 -12.69 0.38 -7.50
C TYR A 176 -13.58 -0.83 -7.76
N GLY A 177 -14.90 -0.63 -7.93
CA GLY A 177 -15.83 -1.69 -8.29
C GLY A 177 -16.38 -2.51 -7.12
N TYR A 178 -16.05 -2.17 -5.88
CA TYR A 178 -16.64 -2.84 -4.72
C TYR A 178 -18.11 -2.44 -4.56
N ALA A 179 -18.95 -3.42 -4.27
CA ALA A 179 -20.37 -3.24 -3.99
C ALA A 179 -20.75 -4.08 -2.77
N PRO A 180 -21.88 -3.77 -2.09
CA PRO A 180 -22.42 -4.67 -1.09
C PRO A 180 -22.59 -6.09 -1.64
N VAL A 181 -22.20 -7.10 -0.86
CA VAL A 181 -22.20 -8.50 -1.28
C VAL A 181 -23.61 -9.00 -1.62
N GLU A 182 -24.64 -8.38 -1.07
CA GLU A 182 -26.05 -8.64 -1.34
C GLU A 182 -26.42 -8.35 -2.80
N ALA A 183 -25.73 -7.40 -3.45
CA ALA A 183 -25.94 -7.12 -4.87
C ALA A 183 -25.58 -8.31 -5.77
N ALA A 184 -24.76 -9.23 -5.28
CA ALA A 184 -24.42 -10.49 -5.96
C ALA A 184 -25.29 -11.68 -5.49
N GLY A 185 -26.35 -11.43 -4.72
CA GLY A 185 -27.23 -12.47 -4.18
C GLY A 185 -26.63 -13.29 -3.04
N CYS A 186 -25.60 -12.75 -2.38
CA CYS A 186 -24.89 -13.40 -1.27
C CYS A 186 -25.04 -12.57 0.01
N ILE A 187 -24.70 -13.14 1.16
CA ILE A 187 -24.53 -12.42 2.42
C ILE A 187 -23.19 -12.76 3.02
N THR A 188 -22.63 -11.85 3.80
CA THR A 188 -21.45 -12.12 4.64
C THR A 188 -21.89 -12.31 6.07
N LEU A 189 -21.46 -13.42 6.68
CA LEU A 189 -21.68 -13.72 8.09
C LEU A 189 -20.36 -13.56 8.84
N ALA A 190 -20.37 -12.86 9.98
CA ALA A 190 -19.21 -12.66 10.84
C ALA A 190 -19.51 -13.15 12.25
N CYS A 191 -18.52 -13.74 12.92
CA CYS A 191 -18.56 -14.10 14.32
C CYS A 191 -17.40 -13.42 15.04
N TYR A 192 -17.71 -12.53 15.96
CA TYR A 192 -16.74 -11.85 16.80
C TYR A 192 -16.79 -12.47 18.21
N ARG A 193 -15.62 -12.70 18.80
CA ARG A 193 -15.45 -13.25 20.16
C ARG A 193 -14.71 -12.27 21.06
#